data_dc88583e4c960abfc78bbb5ba65b49dd
#
_entry.id   dc88583e4c960abfc78bbb5ba65b49dd
#
_cell.length_a   1.000
_cell.length_b   1.000
_cell.length_c   1.000
_cell.angle_alpha   90.00
_cell.angle_beta   90.00
_cell.angle_gamma   90.00
#
_symmetry.space_group_name_H-M   'P 1'
#
loop_
_entity.id
_entity.type
_entity.pdbx_description
1 polymer ?
#
loop_
_entity_poly.entity_id
_entity_poly.type
_entity_poly.pdbx_seq_one_letter_code
_entity_poly.pdbx_strand_id
1 'polypeptide(L)'
;SHYKLSSQISSETLLNEHLKKWNSAQGDILRKCRLVAKEYLDENNPEESIGDLQFNLNISEIENNIVSLLERSDRKVVILMDKLDEAYEPDNIGIGIIAGLAYASIELNQKAKCIRPIIFLRDNIFRSLSKEDPDYSRNIEGQVIRLHWDWAQLLMLSAKRMKVAFNLDIEKDQRVWDRCTADDLKGRNGFKRCLQFTLYRPRDLLSLLNEAFFSAFREN
;
A
#
# COMPACT_ATOMS: atom_id res chain seq x y z
N SER A 1 4.83 -25.84 13.33
CA SER A 1 4.29 -24.61 13.96
C SER A 1 3.09 -24.02 13.20
N HIS A 2 3.02 -24.11 11.87
CA HIS A 2 1.86 -23.69 11.05
C HIS A 2 0.57 -24.44 11.42
N TYR A 3 0.67 -25.74 11.66
CA TYR A 3 -0.46 -26.59 12.06
C TYR A 3 -1.08 -26.23 13.42
N LYS A 4 -0.27 -25.71 14.37
CA LYS A 4 -0.79 -25.31 15.69
C LYS A 4 -1.71 -24.09 15.63
N LEU A 5 -1.36 -23.08 14.82
CA LEU A 5 -2.20 -21.88 14.65
C LEU A 5 -3.50 -22.21 13.91
N SER A 6 -3.41 -23.03 12.85
CA SER A 6 -4.57 -23.48 12.08
C SER A 6 -5.56 -24.28 12.95
N SER A 7 -5.06 -25.20 13.79
CA SER A 7 -5.91 -25.96 14.71
C SER A 7 -6.56 -25.10 15.81
N GLN A 8 -5.84 -24.07 16.30
CA GLN A 8 -6.37 -23.13 17.27
C GLN A 8 -7.46 -22.24 16.68
N ILE A 9 -7.27 -21.72 15.45
CA ILE A 9 -8.29 -20.96 14.73
C ILE A 9 -9.52 -21.84 14.45
N SER A 10 -9.31 -23.09 14.06
CA SER A 10 -10.40 -24.04 13.76
C SER A 10 -11.24 -24.39 14.99
N SER A 11 -10.70 -24.26 16.19
CA SER A 11 -11.43 -24.53 17.44
C SER A 11 -12.29 -23.34 17.88
N GLU A 12 -12.08 -22.14 17.34
CA GLU A 12 -12.84 -20.93 17.68
C GLU A 12 -14.07 -20.81 16.75
N THR A 13 -15.23 -21.19 17.24
CA THR A 13 -16.48 -21.25 16.47
C THR A 13 -16.85 -19.92 15.85
N LEU A 14 -16.74 -18.83 16.63
CA LEU A 14 -17.06 -17.47 16.20
C LEU A 14 -16.18 -17.02 15.01
N LEU A 15 -14.85 -17.22 15.12
CA LEU A 15 -13.91 -16.89 14.05
C LEU A 15 -14.20 -17.68 12.77
N ASN A 16 -14.55 -18.95 12.91
CA ASN A 16 -14.89 -19.78 11.75
C ASN A 16 -16.17 -19.33 11.03
N GLU A 17 -17.18 -18.91 11.77
CA GLU A 17 -18.42 -18.37 11.19
C GLU A 17 -18.15 -17.07 10.43
N HIS A 18 -17.39 -16.15 11.00
CA HIS A 18 -16.99 -14.92 10.33
C HIS A 18 -16.13 -15.17 9.09
N LEU A 19 -15.16 -16.08 9.17
CA LEU A 19 -14.34 -16.47 8.04
C LEU A 19 -15.16 -17.05 6.89
N LYS A 20 -16.17 -17.86 7.19
CA LYS A 20 -17.10 -18.40 6.16
C LYS A 20 -17.89 -17.29 5.49
N LYS A 21 -18.49 -16.37 6.25
CA LYS A 21 -19.21 -15.20 5.70
C LYS A 21 -18.29 -14.33 4.85
N TRP A 22 -17.12 -13.98 5.36
CA TRP A 22 -16.15 -13.13 4.68
C TRP A 22 -15.63 -13.77 3.38
N ASN A 23 -15.34 -15.07 3.39
CA ASN A 23 -14.85 -15.80 2.22
C ASN A 23 -15.94 -15.99 1.15
N SER A 24 -17.19 -15.96 1.51
CA SER A 24 -18.30 -16.02 0.54
C SER A 24 -18.43 -14.71 -0.27
N ALA A 25 -17.96 -13.58 0.26
CA ALA A 25 -17.97 -12.31 -0.44
C ALA A 25 -16.81 -12.23 -1.46
N GLN A 26 -17.14 -12.05 -2.75
CA GLN A 26 -16.15 -11.90 -3.81
C GLN A 26 -15.61 -10.47 -3.86
N GLY A 27 -14.33 -10.32 -4.20
CA GLY A 27 -13.66 -9.04 -4.44
C GLY A 27 -12.57 -8.69 -3.43
N ASP A 28 -11.94 -7.51 -3.65
CA ASP A 28 -10.94 -6.94 -2.74
C ASP A 28 -11.57 -6.38 -1.45
N ILE A 29 -10.71 -5.97 -0.52
CA ILE A 29 -11.14 -5.49 0.79
C ILE A 29 -12.04 -4.24 0.70
N LEU A 30 -11.75 -3.29 -0.19
CA LEU A 30 -12.55 -2.08 -0.33
C LEU A 30 -13.95 -2.40 -0.87
N ARG A 31 -14.03 -3.29 -1.84
CA ARG A 31 -15.32 -3.73 -2.38
C ARG A 31 -16.15 -4.43 -1.32
N LYS A 32 -15.54 -5.27 -0.49
CA LYS A 32 -16.21 -5.91 0.65
C LYS A 32 -16.69 -4.89 1.68
N CYS A 33 -15.86 -3.91 2.04
CA CYS A 33 -16.26 -2.82 2.94
C CYS A 33 -17.42 -2.00 2.35
N ARG A 34 -17.39 -1.70 1.05
CA ARG A 34 -18.46 -0.98 0.37
C ARG A 34 -19.77 -1.76 0.35
N LEU A 35 -19.72 -3.08 0.16
CA LEU A 35 -20.91 -3.93 0.23
C LEU A 35 -21.50 -3.93 1.64
N VAL A 36 -20.67 -4.09 2.66
CA VAL A 36 -21.08 -4.00 4.07
C VAL A 36 -21.68 -2.62 4.39
N ALA A 37 -21.04 -1.54 3.97
CA ALA A 37 -21.55 -0.20 4.18
C ALA A 37 -22.95 -0.01 3.54
N LYS A 38 -23.14 -0.45 2.31
CA LYS A 38 -24.44 -0.36 1.62
C LYS A 38 -25.54 -1.24 2.22
N GLU A 39 -25.16 -2.36 2.83
CA GLU A 39 -26.13 -3.30 3.42
C GLU A 39 -26.58 -2.88 4.82
N TYR A 40 -25.67 -2.30 5.61
CA TYR A 40 -25.90 -2.06 7.03
C TYR A 40 -25.98 -0.59 7.44
N LEU A 41 -25.54 0.36 6.60
CA LEU A 41 -25.59 1.76 6.94
C LEU A 41 -26.87 2.40 6.42
N ASP A 42 -27.68 2.93 7.35
CA ASP A 42 -28.80 3.81 7.04
C ASP A 42 -28.30 5.25 6.94
N GLU A 43 -28.45 5.89 5.76
CA GLU A 43 -28.04 7.27 5.52
C GLU A 43 -28.77 8.26 6.45
N ASN A 44 -29.95 7.90 6.97
CA ASN A 44 -30.72 8.77 7.87
C ASN A 44 -30.29 8.65 9.34
N ASN A 45 -29.72 7.50 9.74
CA ASN A 45 -29.27 7.23 11.12
C ASN A 45 -27.94 6.49 11.14
N PRO A 46 -26.84 7.11 10.66
CA PRO A 46 -25.56 6.42 10.48
C PRO A 46 -24.93 5.96 11.81
N GLU A 47 -25.07 6.72 12.89
CA GLU A 47 -24.48 6.36 14.19
C GLU A 47 -25.12 5.12 14.80
N GLU A 48 -26.44 5.01 14.75
CA GLU A 48 -27.20 3.84 15.22
C GLU A 48 -26.86 2.60 14.38
N SER A 49 -26.83 2.74 13.05
CA SER A 49 -26.45 1.66 12.13
C SER A 49 -25.04 1.13 12.37
N ILE A 50 -24.07 2.01 12.70
CA ILE A 50 -22.69 1.61 13.02
C ILE A 50 -22.67 0.85 14.35
N GLY A 51 -23.41 1.32 15.34
CA GLY A 51 -23.55 0.64 16.64
C GLY A 51 -24.12 -0.77 16.48
N ASP A 52 -25.19 -0.90 15.73
CA ASP A 52 -25.83 -2.19 15.43
C ASP A 52 -24.89 -3.13 14.64
N LEU A 53 -24.16 -2.61 13.68
CA LEU A 53 -23.16 -3.38 12.93
C LEU A 53 -22.04 -3.90 13.83
N GLN A 54 -21.50 -3.05 14.69
CA GLN A 54 -20.46 -3.44 15.65
C GLN A 54 -20.95 -4.52 16.62
N PHE A 55 -22.18 -4.36 17.11
CA PHE A 55 -22.81 -5.33 18.01
C PHE A 55 -23.09 -6.67 17.31
N ASN A 56 -23.70 -6.63 16.13
CA ASN A 56 -24.07 -7.82 15.36
C ASN A 56 -22.86 -8.61 14.86
N LEU A 57 -21.75 -7.93 14.57
CA LEU A 57 -20.50 -8.58 14.16
C LEU A 57 -19.59 -8.98 15.33
N ASN A 58 -19.93 -8.61 16.57
CA ASN A 58 -19.08 -8.87 17.75
C ASN A 58 -17.60 -8.47 17.51
N ILE A 59 -17.36 -7.32 16.88
CA ILE A 59 -16.03 -6.92 16.41
C ILE A 59 -15.02 -6.92 17.55
N SER A 60 -15.39 -6.39 18.72
CA SER A 60 -14.51 -6.34 19.90
C SER A 60 -14.13 -7.73 20.40
N GLU A 61 -15.04 -8.68 20.36
CA GLU A 61 -14.76 -10.06 20.79
C GLU A 61 -13.84 -10.77 19.80
N ILE A 62 -14.06 -10.58 18.49
CA ILE A 62 -13.19 -11.11 17.44
C ILE A 62 -11.78 -10.56 17.59
N GLU A 63 -11.64 -9.24 17.78
CA GLU A 63 -10.35 -8.57 17.98
C GLU A 63 -9.60 -9.16 19.17
N ASN A 64 -10.25 -9.25 20.33
CA ASN A 64 -9.68 -9.80 21.54
C ASN A 64 -9.24 -11.26 21.37
N ASN A 65 -10.05 -12.07 20.69
CA ASN A 65 -9.74 -13.47 20.43
C ASN A 65 -8.53 -13.62 19.51
N ILE A 66 -8.43 -12.81 18.45
CA ILE A 66 -7.28 -12.81 17.54
C ILE A 66 -6.01 -12.39 18.27
N VAL A 67 -6.06 -11.27 19.02
CA VAL A 67 -4.91 -10.77 19.78
C VAL A 67 -4.43 -11.80 20.78
N SER A 68 -5.34 -12.35 21.60
CA SER A 68 -5.01 -13.38 22.60
C SER A 68 -4.42 -14.65 21.96
N LEU A 69 -4.90 -15.05 20.79
CA LEU A 69 -4.39 -16.19 20.06
C LEU A 69 -2.95 -15.94 19.58
N LEU A 70 -2.69 -14.75 19.03
CA LEU A 70 -1.36 -14.36 18.53
C LEU A 70 -0.35 -14.27 19.69
N GLU A 71 -0.74 -13.67 20.82
CA GLU A 71 0.11 -13.54 21.99
C GLU A 71 0.45 -14.93 22.58
N ARG A 72 -0.56 -15.79 22.78
CA ARG A 72 -0.34 -17.18 23.25
C ARG A 72 0.57 -18.00 22.31
N SER A 73 0.57 -17.67 21.02
CA SER A 73 1.39 -18.37 20.03
C SER A 73 2.77 -17.74 19.83
N ASP A 74 3.06 -16.62 20.49
CA ASP A 74 4.26 -15.79 20.28
C ASP A 74 4.41 -15.43 18.78
N ARG A 75 3.32 -15.01 18.14
CA ARG A 75 3.29 -14.66 16.73
C ARG A 75 3.06 -13.19 16.53
N LYS A 76 3.77 -12.63 15.55
CA LYS A 76 3.54 -11.27 15.05
C LYS A 76 3.01 -11.34 13.63
N VAL A 77 2.04 -10.47 13.34
CA VAL A 77 1.41 -10.38 12.03
C VAL A 77 1.67 -8.98 11.47
N VAL A 78 2.10 -8.92 10.22
CA VAL A 78 2.16 -7.69 9.42
C VAL A 78 1.08 -7.80 8.36
N ILE A 79 0.17 -6.84 8.34
CA ILE A 79 -0.91 -6.76 7.34
C ILE A 79 -0.50 -5.71 6.33
N LEU A 80 -0.26 -6.13 5.08
CA LEU A 80 0.09 -5.23 3.98
C LEU A 80 -1.15 -4.99 3.13
N MET A 81 -1.60 -3.73 3.06
CA MET A 81 -2.76 -3.32 2.27
C MET A 81 -2.29 -2.46 1.09
N ASP A 82 -2.21 -3.08 -0.08
CA ASP A 82 -1.80 -2.46 -1.33
C ASP A 82 -2.98 -2.38 -2.31
N LYS A 83 -2.82 -1.62 -3.38
CA LYS A 83 -3.79 -1.48 -4.49
C LYS A 83 -5.14 -0.90 -4.09
N LEU A 84 -5.19 -0.12 -3.03
CA LEU A 84 -6.43 0.53 -2.59
C LEU A 84 -6.96 1.53 -3.64
N ASP A 85 -6.09 2.02 -4.51
CA ASP A 85 -6.42 2.89 -5.61
C ASP A 85 -7.16 2.21 -6.78
N GLU A 86 -7.03 0.89 -6.94
CA GLU A 86 -7.72 0.13 -8.01
C GLU A 86 -9.23 0.04 -7.74
N ALA A 87 -9.63 0.02 -6.47
CA ALA A 87 -11.03 -0.03 -6.05
C ALA A 87 -11.56 1.32 -5.51
N TYR A 88 -10.72 2.34 -5.56
CA TYR A 88 -11.07 3.69 -5.11
C TYR A 88 -11.97 4.37 -6.14
N GLU A 89 -13.16 4.74 -5.72
CA GLU A 89 -14.02 5.67 -6.43
C GLU A 89 -13.93 7.03 -5.71
N PRO A 90 -13.75 8.16 -6.46
CA PRO A 90 -13.61 9.49 -5.87
C PRO A 90 -14.95 10.06 -5.42
N ASP A 91 -15.67 9.32 -4.59
CA ASP A 91 -16.91 9.70 -3.94
C ASP A 91 -16.70 9.73 -2.40
N ASN A 92 -17.67 10.30 -1.69
CA ASN A 92 -17.61 10.40 -0.23
C ASN A 92 -17.49 9.06 0.46
N ILE A 93 -18.09 8.00 -0.10
CA ILE A 93 -18.03 6.65 0.45
C ILE A 93 -16.61 6.10 0.29
N GLY A 94 -16.01 6.21 -0.90
CA GLY A 94 -14.64 5.75 -1.16
C GLY A 94 -13.61 6.46 -0.29
N ILE A 95 -13.76 7.79 -0.13
CA ILE A 95 -12.92 8.61 0.75
C ILE A 95 -13.09 8.15 2.20
N GLY A 96 -14.34 8.02 2.67
CA GLY A 96 -14.67 7.59 4.03
C GLY A 96 -14.13 6.19 4.37
N ILE A 97 -14.21 5.24 3.44
CA ILE A 97 -13.66 3.88 3.64
C ILE A 97 -12.14 3.91 3.81
N ILE A 98 -11.42 4.68 2.98
CA ILE A 98 -9.96 4.76 3.10
C ILE A 98 -9.55 5.49 4.38
N ALA A 99 -10.24 6.56 4.74
CA ALA A 99 -10.02 7.25 6.01
C ALA A 99 -10.26 6.32 7.20
N GLY A 100 -11.41 5.64 7.23
CA GLY A 100 -11.74 4.66 8.26
C GLY A 100 -10.73 3.52 8.36
N LEU A 101 -10.24 3.01 7.23
CA LEU A 101 -9.20 1.97 7.21
C LEU A 101 -7.89 2.47 7.82
N ALA A 102 -7.51 3.74 7.56
CA ALA A 102 -6.31 4.33 8.15
C ALA A 102 -6.46 4.51 9.67
N TYR A 103 -7.59 5.03 10.15
CA TYR A 103 -7.88 5.15 11.58
C TYR A 103 -7.89 3.79 12.27
N ALA A 104 -8.59 2.81 11.73
CA ALA A 104 -8.63 1.45 12.26
C ALA A 104 -7.23 0.81 12.33
N SER A 105 -6.37 1.09 11.34
CA SER A 105 -4.99 0.60 11.32
C SER A 105 -4.14 1.23 12.43
N ILE A 106 -4.33 2.51 12.72
CA ILE A 106 -3.64 3.20 13.82
C ILE A 106 -4.12 2.65 15.16
N GLU A 107 -5.43 2.54 15.34
CA GLU A 107 -6.04 2.02 16.57
C GLU A 107 -5.58 0.59 16.85
N LEU A 108 -5.62 -0.28 15.85
CA LEU A 108 -5.15 -1.66 15.96
C LEU A 108 -3.66 -1.73 16.32
N ASN A 109 -2.82 -0.87 15.73
CA ASN A 109 -1.40 -0.79 16.04
C ASN A 109 -1.13 -0.31 17.49
N GLN A 110 -2.00 0.52 18.05
CA GLN A 110 -1.90 0.98 19.44
C GLN A 110 -2.36 -0.09 20.43
N LYS A 111 -3.47 -0.78 20.14
CA LYS A 111 -4.07 -1.81 21.01
C LYS A 111 -3.28 -3.12 20.98
N ALA A 112 -2.82 -3.56 19.82
CA ALA A 112 -2.24 -4.88 19.62
C ALA A 112 -0.77 -4.82 19.16
N LYS A 113 0.18 -4.99 20.08
CA LYS A 113 1.62 -4.99 19.76
C LYS A 113 2.06 -6.13 18.83
N CYS A 114 1.25 -7.18 18.74
CA CYS A 114 1.50 -8.32 17.88
C CYS A 114 1.01 -8.12 16.43
N ILE A 115 0.24 -7.05 16.14
CA ILE A 115 -0.30 -6.76 14.80
C ILE A 115 0.25 -5.43 14.30
N ARG A 116 0.73 -5.42 13.04
CA ARG A 116 1.30 -4.23 12.38
C ARG A 116 0.64 -4.04 11.01
N PRO A 117 -0.42 -3.26 10.90
CA PRO A 117 -0.99 -2.88 9.62
C PRO A 117 -0.11 -1.83 8.92
N ILE A 118 0.05 -1.97 7.61
CA ILE A 118 0.76 -1.04 6.72
C ILE A 118 -0.11 -0.82 5.50
N ILE A 119 -0.49 0.42 5.27
CA ILE A 119 -1.29 0.84 4.11
C ILE A 119 -0.38 1.50 3.10
N PHE A 120 -0.42 1.03 1.84
CA PHE A 120 0.22 1.68 0.71
C PHE A 120 -0.81 2.54 -0.01
N LEU A 121 -0.59 3.85 0.01
CA LEU A 121 -1.53 4.81 -0.55
C LEU A 121 -0.82 5.74 -1.55
N ARG A 122 -1.47 6.04 -2.67
CA ARG A 122 -0.96 7.05 -3.60
C ARG A 122 -1.11 8.46 -3.02
N ASP A 123 -0.12 9.31 -3.26
CA ASP A 123 -0.07 10.67 -2.73
C ASP A 123 -1.29 11.52 -3.15
N ASN A 124 -1.82 11.31 -4.35
CA ASN A 124 -3.04 12.01 -4.79
C ASN A 124 -4.26 11.66 -3.94
N ILE A 125 -4.43 10.40 -3.57
CA ILE A 125 -5.52 9.95 -2.70
C ILE A 125 -5.33 10.50 -1.30
N PHE A 126 -4.10 10.42 -0.76
CA PHE A 126 -3.77 11.01 0.54
C PHE A 126 -4.11 12.52 0.59
N ARG A 127 -3.77 13.25 -0.48
CA ARG A 127 -4.12 14.69 -0.57
C ARG A 127 -5.60 14.95 -0.68
N SER A 128 -6.37 14.08 -1.34
CA SER A 128 -7.84 14.19 -1.39
C SER A 128 -8.43 14.00 0.01
N LEU A 129 -7.99 12.99 0.76
CA LEU A 129 -8.39 12.78 2.15
C LEU A 129 -8.10 14.02 3.02
N SER A 130 -6.90 14.59 2.88
CA SER A 130 -6.50 15.77 3.67
C SER A 130 -7.29 17.04 3.32
N LYS A 131 -7.92 17.09 2.14
CA LYS A 131 -8.80 18.22 1.77
C LYS A 131 -10.20 18.06 2.33
N GLU A 132 -10.73 16.85 2.32
CA GLU A 132 -12.07 16.54 2.82
C GLU A 132 -12.11 16.59 4.35
N ASP A 133 -11.07 16.09 5.00
CA ASP A 133 -10.92 16.11 6.45
C ASP A 133 -9.54 16.68 6.84
N PRO A 134 -9.44 17.98 7.14
CA PRO A 134 -8.18 18.60 7.57
C PRO A 134 -7.61 18.02 8.87
N ASP A 135 -8.45 17.48 9.75
CA ASP A 135 -8.00 16.86 11.00
C ASP A 135 -7.44 15.46 10.75
N TYR A 136 -7.87 14.79 9.67
CA TYR A 136 -7.33 13.51 9.26
C TYR A 136 -5.80 13.55 9.11
N SER A 137 -5.28 14.52 8.36
CA SER A 137 -3.84 14.61 8.15
C SER A 137 -3.06 14.89 9.43
N ARG A 138 -3.59 15.69 10.35
CA ARG A 138 -2.97 15.96 11.66
C ARG A 138 -2.89 14.72 12.52
N ASN A 139 -3.98 13.95 12.56
CA ASN A 139 -4.07 12.77 13.42
C ASN A 139 -3.18 11.62 12.97
N ILE A 140 -2.88 11.52 11.67
CA ILE A 140 -2.09 10.43 11.11
C ILE A 140 -0.67 10.82 10.69
N GLU A 141 -0.33 12.13 10.67
CA GLU A 141 0.95 12.62 10.12
C GLU A 141 2.18 11.94 10.75
N GLY A 142 2.15 11.70 12.06
CA GLY A 142 3.20 10.97 12.77
C GLY A 142 3.35 9.49 12.40
N GLN A 143 2.39 8.93 11.66
CA GLN A 143 2.35 7.52 11.21
C GLN A 143 2.59 7.38 9.71
N VAL A 144 2.80 8.51 8.99
CA VAL A 144 2.96 8.52 7.54
C VAL A 144 4.41 8.60 7.13
N ILE A 145 4.82 7.64 6.29
CA ILE A 145 6.12 7.68 5.62
C ILE A 145 5.89 8.05 4.15
N ARG A 146 6.32 9.24 3.75
CA ARG A 146 6.21 9.67 2.36
C ARG A 146 7.43 9.21 1.57
N LEU A 147 7.20 8.38 0.56
CA LEU A 147 8.22 7.94 -0.38
C LEU A 147 8.26 8.89 -1.56
N HIS A 148 9.39 9.50 -1.79
CA HIS A 148 9.64 10.33 -2.98
C HIS A 148 10.99 9.94 -3.60
N TRP A 149 11.12 10.22 -4.88
CA TRP A 149 12.35 9.97 -5.62
C TRP A 149 12.91 11.29 -6.12
N ASP A 150 14.15 11.56 -5.80
CA ASP A 150 14.91 12.65 -6.39
C ASP A 150 15.74 12.15 -7.59
N TRP A 151 16.32 13.10 -8.32
CA TRP A 151 17.13 12.78 -9.49
C TRP A 151 18.37 11.94 -9.16
N ALA A 152 18.97 12.12 -7.99
CA ALA A 152 20.18 11.41 -7.61
C ALA A 152 19.87 9.95 -7.25
N GLN A 153 18.77 9.71 -6.55
CA GLN A 153 18.28 8.37 -6.25
C GLN A 153 17.89 7.61 -7.51
N LEU A 154 17.24 8.30 -8.48
CA LEU A 154 16.87 7.70 -9.76
C LEU A 154 18.11 7.42 -10.63
N LEU A 155 19.13 8.29 -10.59
CA LEU A 155 20.40 8.04 -11.25
C LEU A 155 21.09 6.80 -10.65
N MET A 156 21.16 6.71 -9.33
CA MET A 156 21.73 5.56 -8.63
C MET A 156 20.98 4.26 -8.98
N LEU A 157 19.63 4.29 -9.03
CA LEU A 157 18.81 3.15 -9.42
C LEU A 157 19.14 2.70 -10.84
N SER A 158 19.20 3.64 -11.81
CA SER A 158 19.51 3.37 -13.20
C SER A 158 20.93 2.83 -13.36
N ALA A 159 21.90 3.47 -12.73
CA ALA A 159 23.30 3.06 -12.79
C ALA A 159 23.51 1.66 -12.21
N LYS A 160 22.87 1.31 -11.09
CA LYS A 160 22.93 -0.06 -10.52
C LYS A 160 22.42 -1.11 -11.51
N ARG A 161 21.31 -0.81 -12.20
CA ARG A 161 20.76 -1.71 -13.22
C ARG A 161 21.70 -1.85 -14.41
N MET A 162 22.25 -0.74 -14.91
CA MET A 162 23.21 -0.73 -16.01
C MET A 162 24.51 -1.47 -15.66
N LYS A 163 25.05 -1.28 -14.44
CA LYS A 163 26.24 -2.01 -13.97
C LYS A 163 26.03 -3.52 -14.07
N VAL A 164 24.90 -4.01 -13.60
CA VAL A 164 24.58 -5.44 -13.66
C VAL A 164 24.34 -5.90 -15.11
N ALA A 165 23.55 -5.16 -15.88
CA ALA A 165 23.18 -5.56 -17.25
C ALA A 165 24.39 -5.61 -18.20
N PHE A 166 25.34 -4.68 -18.05
CA PHE A 166 26.49 -4.53 -18.95
C PHE A 166 27.83 -4.95 -18.30
N ASN A 167 27.79 -5.55 -17.14
CA ASN A 167 28.95 -5.99 -16.37
C ASN A 167 30.03 -4.87 -16.22
N LEU A 168 29.59 -3.67 -15.80
CA LEU A 168 30.44 -2.51 -15.70
C LEU A 168 31.05 -2.37 -14.30
N ASP A 169 32.38 -2.30 -14.23
CA ASP A 169 33.11 -1.96 -13.02
C ASP A 169 33.45 -0.46 -12.99
N ILE A 170 32.41 0.36 -12.81
CA ILE A 170 32.51 1.83 -12.75
C ILE A 170 31.89 2.28 -11.44
N GLU A 171 32.68 2.92 -10.59
CA GLU A 171 32.22 3.34 -9.25
C GLU A 171 31.15 4.44 -9.31
N LYS A 172 31.42 5.52 -10.06
CA LYS A 172 30.56 6.72 -10.09
C LYS A 172 29.33 6.52 -11.01
N ASP A 173 28.13 6.67 -10.44
CA ASP A 173 26.85 6.46 -11.14
C ASP A 173 26.70 7.37 -12.38
N GLN A 174 27.15 8.63 -12.31
CA GLN A 174 27.14 9.52 -13.49
C GLN A 174 28.00 8.98 -14.65
N ARG A 175 29.15 8.40 -14.34
CA ARG A 175 30.02 7.81 -15.37
C ARG A 175 29.42 6.56 -16.00
N VAL A 176 28.67 5.79 -15.21
CA VAL A 176 27.89 4.64 -15.74
C VAL A 176 26.85 5.13 -16.74
N TRP A 177 26.10 6.17 -16.36
CA TRP A 177 25.13 6.80 -17.26
C TRP A 177 25.79 7.28 -18.56
N ASP A 178 26.85 8.08 -18.44
CA ASP A 178 27.56 8.65 -19.57
C ASP A 178 28.20 7.59 -20.49
N ARG A 179 28.53 6.43 -19.96
CA ARG A 179 29.09 5.31 -20.73
C ARG A 179 28.02 4.57 -21.52
N CYS A 180 26.79 4.54 -21.02
CA CYS A 180 25.68 3.76 -21.59
C CYS A 180 24.73 4.59 -22.45
N THR A 181 24.94 5.90 -22.59
CA THR A 181 24.03 6.79 -23.30
C THR A 181 24.72 7.55 -24.43
N ALA A 182 23.94 8.02 -25.39
CA ALA A 182 24.42 8.86 -26.48
C ALA A 182 24.92 10.23 -25.97
N ASP A 183 25.75 10.90 -26.76
CA ASP A 183 26.45 12.12 -26.32
C ASP A 183 25.52 13.26 -25.91
N ASP A 184 24.38 13.40 -26.54
CA ASP A 184 23.35 14.40 -26.23
C ASP A 184 22.60 14.14 -24.94
N LEU A 185 22.67 12.91 -24.40
CA LEU A 185 22.07 12.50 -23.13
C LEU A 185 23.08 12.36 -21.99
N LYS A 186 24.36 12.63 -22.25
CA LYS A 186 25.39 12.60 -21.21
C LYS A 186 25.23 13.73 -20.18
N GLY A 187 25.81 13.52 -19.04
CA GLY A 187 25.80 14.46 -17.94
C GLY A 187 24.45 14.55 -17.22
N ARG A 188 24.44 15.37 -16.19
CA ARG A 188 23.28 15.59 -15.32
C ARG A 188 22.05 16.10 -16.09
N ASN A 189 22.26 16.98 -17.06
CA ASN A 189 21.16 17.59 -17.81
C ASN A 189 20.51 16.59 -18.76
N GLY A 190 21.28 15.72 -19.40
CA GLY A 190 20.76 14.65 -20.25
C GLY A 190 19.92 13.67 -19.43
N PHE A 191 20.41 13.23 -18.28
CA PHE A 191 19.62 12.39 -17.37
C PHE A 191 18.31 13.06 -16.93
N LYS A 192 18.36 14.35 -16.55
CA LYS A 192 17.16 15.10 -16.16
C LYS A 192 16.12 15.21 -17.28
N ARG A 193 16.53 15.26 -18.56
CA ARG A 193 15.57 15.19 -19.69
C ARG A 193 14.78 13.87 -19.65
N CYS A 194 15.46 12.74 -19.45
CA CYS A 194 14.76 11.46 -19.33
C CYS A 194 13.77 11.46 -18.15
N LEU A 195 14.13 12.08 -17.04
CA LEU A 195 13.25 12.21 -15.86
C LEU A 195 11.99 13.05 -16.14
N GLN A 196 12.07 14.06 -16.99
CA GLN A 196 10.91 14.86 -17.38
C GLN A 196 9.87 14.02 -18.12
N PHE A 197 10.29 13.12 -19.02
CA PHE A 197 9.38 12.21 -19.70
C PHE A 197 8.75 11.16 -18.81
N THR A 198 9.41 10.81 -17.70
CA THR A 198 8.96 9.77 -16.78
C THR A 198 8.35 10.33 -15.50
N LEU A 199 8.17 11.65 -15.42
CA LEU A 199 7.62 12.34 -14.25
C LEU A 199 8.29 11.91 -12.92
N TYR A 200 9.58 11.63 -12.95
CA TYR A 200 10.37 11.13 -11.80
C TYR A 200 9.84 9.80 -11.23
N ARG A 201 9.13 9.00 -12.01
CA ARG A 201 8.62 7.70 -11.59
C ARG A 201 9.64 6.60 -11.91
N PRO A 202 10.08 5.82 -10.89
CA PRO A 202 11.10 4.78 -11.11
C PRO A 202 10.69 3.73 -12.15
N ARG A 203 9.43 3.30 -12.13
CA ARG A 203 8.91 2.30 -13.07
C ARG A 203 8.97 2.81 -14.50
N ASP A 204 8.49 4.02 -14.73
CA ASP A 204 8.44 4.62 -16.07
C ASP A 204 9.84 4.87 -16.60
N LEU A 205 10.78 5.32 -15.74
CA LEU A 205 12.18 5.47 -16.10
C LEU A 205 12.81 4.13 -16.49
N LEU A 206 12.60 3.07 -15.72
CA LEU A 206 13.14 1.75 -16.04
C LEU A 206 12.53 1.19 -17.34
N SER A 207 11.24 1.42 -17.59
CA SER A 207 10.59 1.03 -18.84
C SER A 207 11.16 1.79 -20.02
N LEU A 208 11.31 3.12 -19.91
CA LEU A 208 11.93 3.96 -20.95
C LEU A 208 13.34 3.48 -21.31
N LEU A 209 14.18 3.22 -20.30
CA LEU A 209 15.55 2.75 -20.51
C LEU A 209 15.55 1.35 -21.15
N ASN A 210 14.68 0.46 -20.70
CA ASN A 210 14.59 -0.88 -21.27
C ASN A 210 14.23 -0.84 -22.74
N GLU A 211 13.21 -0.07 -23.13
CA GLU A 211 12.82 0.10 -24.54
C GLU A 211 13.93 0.76 -25.37
N ALA A 212 14.59 1.79 -24.83
CA ALA A 212 15.69 2.45 -25.53
C ALA A 212 16.86 1.49 -25.81
N PHE A 213 17.24 0.66 -24.84
CA PHE A 213 18.31 -0.33 -25.05
C PHE A 213 17.90 -1.45 -26.00
N PHE A 214 16.65 -1.91 -25.93
CA PHE A 214 16.14 -2.89 -26.89
C PHE A 214 16.11 -2.33 -28.34
N SER A 215 15.71 -1.07 -28.53
CA SER A 215 15.73 -0.42 -29.84
C SER A 215 17.15 -0.33 -30.38
N ALA A 216 18.06 0.18 -29.57
CA ALA A 216 19.48 0.31 -29.98
C ALA A 216 20.13 -1.05 -30.28
N PHE A 217 19.72 -2.12 -29.64
CA PHE A 217 20.20 -3.47 -29.91
C PHE A 217 19.66 -4.04 -31.23
N ARG A 218 18.45 -3.66 -31.63
CA ARG A 218 17.84 -4.12 -32.90
C ARG A 218 18.36 -3.38 -34.11
N GLU A 219 18.83 -2.15 -33.94
CA GLU A 219 19.33 -1.30 -34.99
C GLU A 219 20.83 -1.53 -35.31
N ASN A 220 21.54 -2.27 -34.48
CA ASN A 220 22.93 -2.70 -34.68
C ASN A 220 23.03 -4.18 -35.03
#